data_e74d90a49e8df9897bdaa54370066b74
#
_entry.id   e74d90a49e8df9897bdaa54370066b74
#
_cell.length_a   1.000
_cell.length_b   1.000
_cell.length_c   1.000
_cell.angle_alpha   90.00
_cell.angle_beta   90.00
_cell.angle_gamma   90.00
#
_symmetry.space_group_name_H-M   'P 1'
#
loop_
_entity.id
_entity.type
_entity.pdbx_description
1 polymer ?
#
loop_
_entity_poly.entity_id
_entity_poly.type
_entity_poly.pdbx_seq_one_letter_code
_entity_poly.pdbx_strand_id
1 'polypeptide(L)'
;MLETLQVLIAEDDVDAVELYRVALEARGHVVTITLDGRECVDVYTKSMQRLEPTNRPSSQPYDAVILDYKMPVVDGLEAAKEIMRLNPQQRIIFVSAYVKETLMDSVRELNQVTELVQKPFEPDLLVDMIEDTSTVSRLGELNQLVSQISIKSGGSPDGSQFEILMQLLKKIQKTGTI
;
A
#
# COMPACT_ATOMS: atom_id res chain seq x y z
N MET A 1 -8.85 -0.14 23.36
CA MET A 1 -7.43 -0.25 23.00
C MET A 1 -7.37 -0.37 21.48
N LEU A 2 -6.44 0.36 20.86
CA LEU A 2 -6.20 0.17 19.44
C LEU A 2 -5.61 -1.22 19.22
N GLU A 3 -6.02 -1.89 18.16
CA GLU A 3 -5.50 -3.20 17.80
C GLU A 3 -4.04 -3.07 17.33
N THR A 4 -3.18 -3.98 17.79
CA THR A 4 -1.79 -4.02 17.34
C THR A 4 -1.73 -4.54 15.90
N LEU A 5 -1.29 -3.71 14.97
CA LEU A 5 -1.15 -4.06 13.56
C LEU A 5 0.26 -4.58 13.25
N GLN A 6 0.33 -5.52 12.32
CA GLN A 6 1.58 -6.03 11.74
C GLN A 6 1.84 -5.28 10.44
N VAL A 7 2.95 -4.54 10.37
CA VAL A 7 3.28 -3.67 9.22
C VAL A 7 4.59 -4.11 8.60
N LEU A 8 4.60 -4.33 7.29
CA LEU A 8 5.82 -4.56 6.51
C LEU A 8 6.16 -3.29 5.74
N ILE A 9 7.40 -2.84 5.82
CA ILE A 9 7.89 -1.62 5.14
C ILE A 9 9.03 -1.99 4.21
N ALA A 10 9.00 -1.48 2.98
CA ALA A 10 10.11 -1.45 2.05
C ALA A 10 10.45 0.00 1.69
N GLU A 11 11.63 0.44 2.07
CA GLU A 11 12.16 1.78 1.87
C GLU A 11 13.69 1.70 1.89
N ASP A 12 14.38 2.25 0.90
CA ASP A 12 15.84 2.20 0.82
C ASP A 12 16.54 3.34 1.58
N ASP A 13 15.80 4.38 1.95
CA ASP A 13 16.29 5.46 2.81
C ASP A 13 16.21 5.05 4.29
N VAL A 14 17.37 4.73 4.87
CA VAL A 14 17.48 4.25 6.27
C VAL A 14 16.96 5.28 7.27
N ASP A 15 17.14 6.57 7.02
CA ASP A 15 16.67 7.64 7.92
C ASP A 15 15.13 7.72 7.86
N ALA A 16 14.54 7.60 6.68
CA ALA A 16 13.10 7.57 6.53
C ALA A 16 12.48 6.33 7.20
N VAL A 17 13.07 5.16 7.00
CA VAL A 17 12.67 3.90 7.65
C VAL A 17 12.64 4.03 9.17
N GLU A 18 13.68 4.62 9.75
CA GLU A 18 13.77 4.79 11.20
C GLU A 18 12.65 5.70 11.74
N LEU A 19 12.35 6.78 11.02
CA LEU A 19 11.24 7.67 11.41
C LEU A 19 9.89 6.95 11.36
N TYR A 20 9.64 6.17 10.31
CA TYR A 20 8.39 5.39 10.20
C TYR A 20 8.29 4.34 11.28
N ARG A 21 9.38 3.61 11.55
CA ARG A 21 9.45 2.60 12.59
C ARG A 21 9.12 3.18 13.97
N VAL A 22 9.80 4.27 14.35
CA VAL A 22 9.61 4.92 15.65
C VAL A 22 8.17 5.38 15.82
N ALA A 23 7.57 6.00 14.82
CA ALA A 23 6.19 6.48 14.88
C ALA A 23 5.19 5.33 15.06
N LEU A 24 5.35 4.24 14.29
CA LEU A 24 4.47 3.07 14.35
C LEU A 24 4.61 2.30 15.67
N GLU A 25 5.84 2.05 16.12
CA GLU A 25 6.10 1.35 17.38
C GLU A 25 5.64 2.16 18.60
N ALA A 26 5.71 3.50 18.56
CA ALA A 26 5.18 4.36 19.62
C ALA A 26 3.66 4.24 19.81
N ARG A 27 2.93 3.82 18.74
CA ARG A 27 1.49 3.53 18.78
C ARG A 27 1.18 2.06 19.09
N GLY A 28 2.20 1.24 19.30
CA GLY A 28 2.07 -0.16 19.69
C GLY A 28 1.93 -1.15 18.52
N HIS A 29 2.28 -0.73 17.31
CA HIS A 29 2.31 -1.61 16.14
C HIS A 29 3.64 -2.37 16.05
N VAL A 30 3.63 -3.50 15.35
CA VAL A 30 4.81 -4.32 15.08
C VAL A 30 5.28 -4.07 13.66
N VAL A 31 6.54 -3.70 13.50
CA VAL A 31 7.11 -3.29 12.22
C VAL A 31 8.17 -4.28 11.77
N THR A 32 8.07 -4.73 10.53
CA THR A 32 9.13 -5.46 9.82
C THR A 32 9.67 -4.57 8.71
N ILE A 33 10.99 -4.39 8.67
CA ILE A 33 11.67 -3.49 7.74
C ILE A 33 12.43 -4.29 6.69
N THR A 34 12.40 -3.82 5.46
CA THR A 34 13.21 -4.26 4.34
C THR A 34 13.74 -3.04 3.59
N LEU A 35 14.91 -3.15 2.98
CA LEU A 35 15.60 -2.03 2.33
C LEU A 35 15.48 -2.03 0.81
N ASP A 36 14.81 -3.02 0.24
CA ASP A 36 14.47 -3.08 -1.17
C ASP A 36 13.25 -3.96 -1.41
N GLY A 37 12.70 -3.89 -2.63
CA GLY A 37 11.51 -4.64 -3.00
C GLY A 37 11.71 -6.15 -3.06
N ARG A 38 12.92 -6.65 -3.38
CA ARG A 38 13.21 -8.08 -3.42
C ARG A 38 13.19 -8.67 -2.02
N GLU A 39 13.87 -8.03 -1.09
CA GLU A 39 13.86 -8.43 0.32
C GLU A 39 12.42 -8.43 0.86
N CYS A 40 11.63 -7.40 0.50
CA CYS A 40 10.23 -7.29 0.90
C CYS A 40 9.39 -8.49 0.44
N VAL A 41 9.49 -8.86 -0.83
CA VAL A 41 8.78 -10.01 -1.39
C VAL A 41 9.22 -11.32 -0.73
N ASP A 42 10.51 -11.49 -0.49
CA ASP A 42 11.05 -12.69 0.16
C ASP A 42 10.55 -12.83 1.61
N VAL A 43 10.54 -11.73 2.37
CA VAL A 43 10.00 -11.68 3.74
C VAL A 43 8.51 -11.96 3.74
N TYR A 44 7.75 -11.34 2.84
CA TYR A 44 6.31 -11.56 2.70
C TYR A 44 6.00 -13.03 2.39
N THR A 45 6.70 -13.61 1.42
CA THR A 45 6.51 -15.01 1.01
C THR A 45 6.78 -15.98 2.16
N LYS A 46 7.88 -15.79 2.89
CA LYS A 46 8.21 -16.61 4.07
C LYS A 46 7.15 -16.47 5.17
N SER A 47 6.61 -15.29 5.37
CA SER A 47 5.57 -15.04 6.36
C SER A 47 4.25 -15.69 5.96
N MET A 48 3.89 -15.68 4.67
CA MET A 48 2.72 -16.41 4.16
C MET A 48 2.83 -17.93 4.40
N GLN A 49 4.01 -18.51 4.18
CA GLN A 49 4.24 -19.95 4.38
C GLN A 49 4.16 -20.38 5.86
N ARG A 50 4.34 -19.46 6.80
CA ARG A 50 4.27 -19.70 8.25
C ARG A 50 2.88 -19.47 8.85
N LEU A 51 1.93 -18.98 8.08
CA LEU A 51 0.57 -18.79 8.55
C LEU A 51 -0.07 -20.14 8.84
N GLU A 52 -0.36 -20.41 10.11
CA GLU A 52 -1.17 -21.54 10.52
C GLU A 52 -2.64 -21.27 10.15
N PRO A 53 -3.35 -22.23 9.53
CA PRO A 53 -4.73 -22.05 9.09
C PRO A 53 -5.74 -21.72 10.18
N THR A 54 -5.34 -21.83 11.45
CA THR A 54 -6.26 -21.86 12.59
C THR A 54 -6.25 -20.58 13.48
N ASN A 55 -5.31 -19.65 13.31
CA ASN A 55 -5.04 -18.63 14.33
C ASN A 55 -5.33 -17.17 14.00
N ARG A 56 -5.76 -16.84 12.77
CA ARG A 56 -6.19 -15.47 12.44
C ARG A 56 -7.43 -15.47 11.56
N PRO A 57 -8.38 -14.51 11.80
CA PRO A 57 -9.53 -14.30 10.91
C PRO A 57 -9.09 -13.81 9.52
N SER A 58 -7.91 -13.19 9.42
CA SER A 58 -7.31 -12.74 8.16
C SER A 58 -6.25 -13.73 7.69
N SER A 59 -6.36 -14.20 6.46
CA SER A 59 -5.40 -15.06 5.79
C SER A 59 -4.15 -14.30 5.28
N GLN A 60 -3.76 -13.21 5.94
CA GLN A 60 -2.64 -12.35 5.54
C GLN A 60 -1.62 -12.17 6.66
N PRO A 61 -0.31 -12.15 6.34
CA PRO A 61 0.75 -12.05 7.35
C PRO A 61 0.90 -10.63 7.90
N TYR A 62 0.50 -9.62 7.14
CA TYR A 62 0.61 -8.21 7.49
C TYR A 62 -0.72 -7.50 7.26
N ASP A 63 -1.08 -6.59 8.17
CA ASP A 63 -2.28 -5.76 8.05
C ASP A 63 -2.12 -4.67 6.99
N ALA A 64 -0.88 -4.19 6.80
CA ALA A 64 -0.51 -3.28 5.72
C ALA A 64 0.93 -3.55 5.24
N VAL A 65 1.16 -3.37 3.96
CA VAL A 65 2.49 -3.33 3.34
C VAL A 65 2.72 -1.93 2.79
N ILE A 66 3.75 -1.26 3.27
CA ILE A 66 4.14 0.10 2.87
C ILE A 66 5.33 -0.03 1.93
N LEU A 67 5.22 0.53 0.74
CA LEU A 67 6.23 0.43 -0.30
C LEU A 67 6.65 1.82 -0.77
N ASP A 68 7.94 2.14 -0.64
CA ASP A 68 8.47 3.24 -1.45
C ASP A 68 8.36 2.86 -2.93
N TYR A 69 7.85 3.80 -3.73
CA TYR A 69 7.61 3.54 -5.14
C TYR A 69 8.91 3.35 -5.93
N LYS A 70 9.95 4.12 -5.61
CA LYS A 70 11.25 4.08 -6.30
C LYS A 70 12.34 3.53 -5.37
N MET A 71 12.69 2.28 -5.55
CA MET A 71 13.78 1.61 -4.84
C MET A 71 14.74 0.92 -5.82
N PRO A 72 16.00 0.69 -5.43
CA PRO A 72 16.93 -0.13 -6.21
C PRO A 72 16.49 -1.61 -6.21
N VAL A 73 17.07 -2.39 -7.12
CA VAL A 73 16.90 -3.84 -7.31
C VAL A 73 15.51 -4.20 -7.80
N VAL A 74 14.49 -4.09 -6.97
CA VAL A 74 13.07 -4.25 -7.29
C VAL A 74 12.33 -3.04 -6.74
N ASP A 75 11.66 -2.30 -7.61
CA ASP A 75 10.87 -1.14 -7.19
C ASP A 75 9.57 -1.54 -6.49
N GLY A 76 8.90 -0.54 -5.87
CA GLY A 76 7.70 -0.79 -5.11
C GLY A 76 6.53 -1.34 -5.93
N LEU A 77 6.42 -0.94 -7.20
CA LEU A 77 5.36 -1.43 -8.08
C LEU A 77 5.55 -2.92 -8.40
N GLU A 78 6.77 -3.34 -8.69
CA GLU A 78 7.06 -4.74 -8.99
C GLU A 78 6.91 -5.60 -7.73
N ALA A 79 7.35 -5.10 -6.57
CA ALA A 79 7.13 -5.76 -5.29
C ALA A 79 5.62 -5.93 -5.01
N ALA A 80 4.81 -4.89 -5.23
CA ALA A 80 3.36 -4.96 -5.08
C ALA A 80 2.74 -6.02 -5.99
N LYS A 81 3.15 -6.11 -7.25
CA LYS A 81 2.67 -7.14 -8.20
C LYS A 81 2.93 -8.56 -7.66
N GLU A 82 4.15 -8.82 -7.19
CA GLU A 82 4.51 -10.14 -6.66
C GLU A 82 3.70 -10.47 -5.40
N ILE A 83 3.57 -9.53 -4.46
CA ILE A 83 2.79 -9.70 -3.23
C ILE A 83 1.31 -9.96 -3.56
N MET A 84 0.73 -9.21 -4.48
CA MET A 84 -0.68 -9.33 -4.85
C MET A 84 -0.99 -10.60 -5.65
N ARG A 85 -0.01 -11.20 -6.33
CA ARG A 85 -0.16 -12.55 -6.89
C ARG A 85 -0.32 -13.62 -5.81
N LEU A 86 0.35 -13.42 -4.66
CA LEU A 86 0.24 -14.33 -3.50
C LEU A 86 -1.04 -14.08 -2.71
N ASN A 87 -1.39 -12.81 -2.52
CA ASN A 87 -2.59 -12.38 -1.81
C ASN A 87 -3.20 -11.12 -2.44
N PRO A 88 -4.22 -11.26 -3.31
CA PRO A 88 -4.88 -10.13 -3.96
C PRO A 88 -5.59 -9.16 -3.00
N GLN A 89 -5.83 -9.58 -1.75
CA GLN A 89 -6.50 -8.76 -0.73
C GLN A 89 -5.51 -7.99 0.16
N GLN A 90 -4.20 -8.14 -0.06
CA GLN A 90 -3.21 -7.45 0.76
C GLN A 90 -3.37 -5.94 0.60
N ARG A 91 -3.54 -5.24 1.73
CA ARG A 91 -3.53 -3.78 1.77
C ARG A 91 -2.13 -3.28 1.43
N ILE A 92 -2.02 -2.50 0.35
CA ILE A 92 -0.79 -1.86 -0.12
C ILE A 92 -0.93 -0.35 0.02
N ILE A 93 0.08 0.30 0.59
CA ILE A 93 0.21 1.75 0.69
C ILE A 93 1.52 2.14 0.00
N PHE A 94 1.43 2.91 -1.08
CA PHE A 94 2.63 3.48 -1.69
C PHE A 94 3.01 4.79 -1.02
N VAL A 95 4.30 4.95 -0.80
CA VAL A 95 4.92 6.22 -0.41
C VAL A 95 5.74 6.72 -1.61
N SER A 96 5.46 7.94 -2.10
CA SER A 96 6.06 8.39 -3.36
C SER A 96 6.16 9.90 -3.47
N ALA A 97 7.25 10.39 -4.06
CA ALA A 97 7.36 11.77 -4.56
C ALA A 97 6.60 11.95 -5.91
N TYR A 98 6.22 10.84 -6.57
CA TYR A 98 5.65 10.81 -7.92
C TYR A 98 4.20 10.30 -7.92
N VAL A 99 3.32 11.00 -7.19
CA VAL A 99 1.93 10.56 -6.92
C VAL A 99 1.16 10.24 -8.20
N LYS A 100 1.25 11.11 -9.22
CA LYS A 100 0.52 10.91 -10.48
C LYS A 100 0.97 9.65 -11.21
N GLU A 101 2.28 9.46 -11.35
CA GLU A 101 2.89 8.29 -11.97
C GLU A 101 2.51 7.01 -11.20
N THR A 102 2.66 7.04 -9.88
CA THR A 102 2.34 5.91 -9.00
C THR A 102 0.87 5.48 -9.12
N LEU A 103 -0.07 6.42 -9.15
CA LEU A 103 -1.48 6.10 -9.31
C LEU A 103 -1.79 5.54 -10.71
N MET A 104 -1.21 6.12 -11.75
CA MET A 104 -1.40 5.63 -13.12
C MET A 104 -0.89 4.21 -13.27
N ASP A 105 0.29 3.93 -12.74
CA ASP A 105 0.90 2.60 -12.81
C ASP A 105 0.15 1.58 -11.93
N SER A 106 -0.36 1.99 -10.77
CA SER A 106 -1.23 1.13 -9.96
C SER A 106 -2.45 0.66 -10.74
N VAL A 107 -3.15 1.58 -11.39
CA VAL A 107 -4.33 1.23 -12.16
C VAL A 107 -3.98 0.38 -13.38
N ARG A 108 -2.91 0.73 -14.10
CA ARG A 108 -2.49 0.02 -15.32
C ARG A 108 -1.91 -1.37 -15.05
N GLU A 109 -1.05 -1.48 -14.04
CA GLU A 109 -0.25 -2.68 -13.80
C GLU A 109 -0.84 -3.61 -12.74
N LEU A 110 -1.52 -3.03 -11.72
CA LEU A 110 -2.17 -3.77 -10.65
C LEU A 110 -3.68 -3.93 -10.89
N ASN A 111 -4.24 -3.23 -11.88
CA ASN A 111 -5.67 -3.15 -12.16
C ASN A 111 -6.50 -2.68 -10.97
N GLN A 112 -5.91 -1.85 -10.11
CA GLN A 112 -6.58 -1.26 -8.97
C GLN A 112 -5.95 0.07 -8.53
N VAL A 113 -6.72 0.87 -7.83
CA VAL A 113 -6.25 2.04 -7.09
C VAL A 113 -5.75 1.58 -5.74
N THR A 114 -4.55 1.99 -5.36
CA THR A 114 -3.96 1.75 -4.04
C THR A 114 -3.93 3.03 -3.21
N GLU A 115 -3.74 2.90 -1.92
CA GLU A 115 -3.48 4.04 -1.05
C GLU A 115 -2.12 4.66 -1.38
N LEU A 116 -2.04 6.00 -1.27
CA LEU A 116 -0.85 6.78 -1.60
C LEU A 116 -0.54 7.81 -0.54
N VAL A 117 0.74 7.96 -0.21
CA VAL A 117 1.26 9.05 0.61
C VAL A 117 2.30 9.82 -0.20
N GLN A 118 2.12 11.12 -0.30
CA GLN A 118 3.07 11.98 -1.02
C GLN A 118 4.24 12.38 -0.12
N LYS A 119 5.47 12.10 -0.57
CA LYS A 119 6.70 12.60 0.07
C LYS A 119 6.90 14.10 -0.27
N PRO A 120 7.38 14.94 0.67
CA PRO A 120 7.62 14.64 2.09
C PRO A 120 6.33 14.68 2.93
N PHE A 121 6.29 13.93 4.03
CA PHE A 121 5.17 13.89 4.97
C PHE A 121 5.65 13.66 6.40
N GLU A 122 4.81 13.99 7.37
CA GLU A 122 5.09 13.70 8.77
C GLU A 122 4.78 12.22 9.08
N PRO A 123 5.64 11.50 9.81
CA PRO A 123 5.44 10.06 10.08
C PRO A 123 4.10 9.71 10.74
N ASP A 124 3.55 10.59 11.58
CA ASP A 124 2.24 10.39 12.21
C ASP A 124 1.09 10.28 11.19
N LEU A 125 1.23 10.91 10.03
CA LEU A 125 0.25 10.78 8.94
C LEU A 125 0.15 9.33 8.47
N LEU A 126 1.28 8.63 8.35
CA LEU A 126 1.34 7.24 7.96
C LEU A 126 0.67 6.34 9.02
N VAL A 127 0.93 6.62 10.30
CA VAL A 127 0.31 5.90 11.43
C VAL A 127 -1.20 6.07 11.40
N ASP A 128 -1.67 7.29 11.32
CA ASP A 128 -3.10 7.61 11.24
C ASP A 128 -3.77 6.93 10.05
N MET A 129 -3.06 6.80 8.94
CA MET A 129 -3.56 6.18 7.72
C MET A 129 -3.74 4.68 7.90
N ILE A 130 -2.77 3.97 8.46
CA ILE A 130 -2.88 2.52 8.67
C ILE A 130 -3.94 2.16 9.72
N GLU A 131 -4.13 3.01 10.73
CA GLU A 131 -5.18 2.84 11.75
C GLU A 131 -6.59 3.08 11.19
N ASP A 132 -6.73 3.81 10.08
CA ASP A 132 -8.01 4.05 9.42
C ASP A 132 -8.43 2.87 8.52
N THR A 133 -9.07 1.89 9.12
CA THR A 133 -9.58 0.71 8.39
C THR A 133 -10.78 1.04 7.51
N SER A 134 -11.45 2.19 7.69
CA SER A 134 -12.59 2.59 6.87
C SER A 134 -12.19 2.90 5.42
N THR A 135 -10.95 3.33 5.21
CA THR A 135 -10.38 3.58 3.87
C THR A 135 -10.34 2.30 3.04
N VAL A 136 -10.04 1.14 3.65
CA VAL A 136 -9.97 -0.16 2.94
C VAL A 136 -11.30 -0.50 2.27
N SER A 137 -12.43 -0.37 2.99
CA SER A 137 -13.76 -0.65 2.44
C SER A 137 -14.13 0.29 1.29
N ARG A 138 -13.86 1.60 1.46
CA ARG A 138 -14.15 2.62 0.43
C ARG A 138 -13.28 2.42 -0.81
N LEU A 139 -12.02 2.04 -0.61
CA LEU A 139 -11.11 1.74 -1.72
C LEU A 139 -11.55 0.47 -2.47
N GLY A 140 -12.06 -0.53 -1.76
CA GLY A 140 -12.65 -1.72 -2.35
C GLY A 140 -13.84 -1.41 -3.28
N GLU A 141 -14.74 -0.52 -2.86
CA GLU A 141 -15.86 -0.04 -3.69
C GLU A 141 -15.34 0.70 -4.95
N LEU A 142 -14.34 1.58 -4.80
CA LEU A 142 -13.73 2.27 -5.93
C LEU A 142 -13.09 1.27 -6.91
N ASN A 143 -12.39 0.27 -6.41
CA ASN A 143 -11.72 -0.73 -7.24
C ASN A 143 -12.71 -1.62 -8.00
N GLN A 144 -13.88 -1.90 -7.46
CA GLN A 144 -14.96 -2.55 -8.21
C GLN A 144 -15.41 -1.70 -9.41
N LEU A 145 -15.52 -0.38 -9.25
CA LEU A 145 -15.85 0.54 -10.35
C LEU A 145 -14.72 0.61 -11.40
N VAL A 146 -13.47 0.68 -10.95
CA VAL A 146 -12.29 0.70 -11.84
C VAL A 146 -12.24 -0.56 -12.70
N SER A 147 -12.45 -1.73 -12.13
CA SER A 147 -12.45 -3.00 -12.88
C SER A 147 -13.53 -3.04 -13.97
N GLN A 148 -14.71 -2.49 -13.69
CA GLN A 148 -15.81 -2.42 -14.67
C GLN A 148 -15.49 -1.45 -15.83
N ILE A 149 -14.82 -0.33 -15.54
CA ILE A 149 -14.40 0.64 -16.56
C ILE A 149 -13.29 0.03 -17.44
N SER A 150 -12.29 -0.59 -16.84
CA SER A 150 -11.19 -1.22 -17.56
C SER A 150 -11.64 -2.33 -18.50
N ILE A 151 -12.60 -3.15 -18.09
CA ILE A 151 -13.19 -4.21 -18.93
C ILE A 151 -13.93 -3.61 -20.14
N LYS A 152 -14.65 -2.50 -19.94
CA LYS A 152 -15.44 -1.87 -21.01
C LYS A 152 -14.61 -1.08 -22.01
N SER A 153 -13.50 -0.48 -21.57
CA SER A 153 -12.67 0.45 -22.36
C SER A 153 -11.49 -0.22 -23.04
N GLY A 154 -11.15 -1.46 -22.69
CA GLY A 154 -10.04 -2.22 -23.28
C GLY A 154 -8.66 -1.59 -23.05
N GLY A 155 -8.49 -0.70 -22.07
CA GLY A 155 -7.23 0.01 -21.83
C GLY A 155 -7.16 0.74 -20.50
N SER A 156 -6.02 1.39 -20.26
CA SER A 156 -5.77 2.26 -19.12
C SER A 156 -6.70 3.49 -19.14
N PRO A 157 -7.03 4.07 -17.96
CA PRO A 157 -7.82 5.29 -17.88
C PRO A 157 -7.20 6.42 -18.71
N ASP A 158 -8.04 7.17 -19.41
CA ASP A 158 -7.62 8.40 -20.09
C ASP A 158 -7.37 9.55 -19.08
N GLY A 159 -6.89 10.70 -19.58
CA GLY A 159 -6.55 11.83 -18.71
C GLY A 159 -7.73 12.35 -17.88
N SER A 160 -8.96 12.31 -18.39
CA SER A 160 -10.16 12.78 -17.68
C SER A 160 -10.58 11.77 -16.60
N GLN A 161 -10.52 10.49 -16.92
CA GLN A 161 -10.78 9.40 -15.97
C GLN A 161 -9.75 9.41 -14.83
N PHE A 162 -8.50 9.72 -15.17
CA PHE A 162 -7.44 9.86 -14.16
C PHE A 162 -7.75 10.97 -13.14
N GLU A 163 -8.14 12.16 -13.60
CA GLU A 163 -8.49 13.27 -12.69
C GLU A 163 -9.66 12.90 -11.77
N ILE A 164 -10.63 12.17 -12.28
CA ILE A 164 -11.74 11.64 -11.46
C ILE A 164 -11.22 10.67 -10.40
N LEU A 165 -10.35 9.73 -10.77
CA LEU A 165 -9.76 8.78 -9.83
C LEU A 165 -8.94 9.48 -8.74
N MET A 166 -8.14 10.49 -9.09
CA MET A 166 -7.41 11.31 -8.13
C MET A 166 -8.33 12.02 -7.15
N GLN A 167 -9.42 12.62 -7.63
CA GLN A 167 -10.39 13.30 -6.77
C GLN A 167 -11.09 12.32 -5.83
N LEU A 168 -11.44 11.13 -6.31
CA LEU A 168 -12.06 10.09 -5.50
C LEU A 168 -11.08 9.57 -4.44
N LEU A 169 -9.83 9.31 -4.81
CA LEU A 169 -8.80 8.87 -3.87
C LEU A 169 -8.58 9.92 -2.77
N LYS A 170 -8.48 11.19 -3.11
CA LYS A 170 -8.39 12.30 -2.14
C LYS A 170 -9.56 12.37 -1.16
N LYS A 171 -10.78 12.00 -1.60
CA LYS A 171 -11.95 11.94 -0.72
C LYS A 171 -11.96 10.72 0.19
N ILE A 172 -11.38 9.62 -0.26
CA ILE A 172 -11.32 8.36 0.49
C ILE A 172 -10.24 8.44 1.56
N GLN A 173 -9.06 8.91 1.21
CA GLN A 173 -7.92 9.04 2.12
C GLN A 173 -8.04 10.26 3.03
N LYS A 174 -7.30 10.25 4.13
CA LYS A 174 -7.23 11.42 5.02
C LYS A 174 -6.62 12.62 4.32
N THR A 175 -7.05 13.82 4.73
CA THR A 175 -6.51 15.10 4.26
C THR A 175 -4.99 15.15 4.49
N GLY A 176 -4.24 15.52 3.47
CA GLY A 176 -2.79 15.68 3.53
C GLY A 176 -1.98 14.47 3.08
N THR A 177 -2.61 13.35 2.68
CA THR A 177 -1.89 12.19 2.16
C THR A 177 -1.42 12.37 0.72
N ILE A 178 -2.19 13.11 -0.10
CA ILE A 178 -1.88 13.42 -1.51
C ILE A 178 -2.40 14.79 -1.92
#